data_d92a791d3f8068bc34f6d4209a2e738a
#
_entry.id   d92a791d3f8068bc34f6d4209a2e738a
#
_cell.length_a   1.000
_cell.length_b   1.000
_cell.length_c   1.000
_cell.angle_alpha   90.00
_cell.angle_beta   90.00
_cell.angle_gamma   90.00
#
_symmetry.space_group_name_H-M   'P 1'
#
loop_
_entity.id
_entity.type
_entity.pdbx_description
1 polymer ?
#
loop_
_entity_poly.entity_id
_entity_poly.type
_entity_poly.pdbx_seq_one_letter_code
_entity_poly.pdbx_strand_id
1 'polypeptide(L)'
;MGAATGQKKKIYIEVRRLMAIMMVLYGHTSVNGLMYFNLGKMNRSSQLAIWIYPVIAGSVKLFFMISGALLLRKQESINTVLKKRFLRFFIVTAVTVLIYYVREGIDISVTGYFNTLYKGGVLPQHWFLYSYLSFLLLLPFLQRMVAAISENSLYWYLWGLAILFELGFPLLQLITGFNSVGLITPLLEQIVFYPLLGYFLDTRVLPACKDKRYLPVVIGAAVLLVVTVNYFMDRHSFTVNGTMAYAYWFNAIIIPGIYLLIGLTFTQIHLNDRICSILTFLGNGVFG
;
A
#
# COMPACT_ATOMS: atom_id res chain seq x y z
N MET A 1 14.08 10.78 -40.31
CA MET A 1 13.28 9.69 -39.70
C MET A 1 13.92 9.33 -38.37
N GLY A 2 13.55 10.02 -37.30
CA GLY A 2 13.98 9.76 -35.92
C GLY A 2 12.80 9.17 -35.15
N ALA A 3 12.75 7.84 -35.08
CA ALA A 3 11.75 7.16 -34.27
C ALA A 3 12.02 7.50 -32.80
N ALA A 4 11.12 8.25 -32.20
CA ALA A 4 11.03 8.45 -30.78
C ALA A 4 10.89 7.06 -30.11
N THR A 5 11.95 6.57 -29.52
CA THR A 5 11.92 5.49 -28.54
C THR A 5 11.23 6.02 -27.28
N GLY A 6 9.92 6.26 -27.39
CA GLY A 6 9.06 6.49 -26.25
C GLY A 6 9.21 5.28 -25.34
N GLN A 7 9.80 5.52 -24.17
CA GLN A 7 9.94 4.52 -23.12
C GLN A 7 8.55 3.95 -22.86
N LYS A 8 8.28 2.71 -23.34
CA LYS A 8 6.99 2.03 -23.16
C LYS A 8 6.65 2.12 -21.68
N LYS A 9 5.64 2.91 -21.34
CA LYS A 9 5.21 3.10 -19.95
C LYS A 9 5.00 1.71 -19.34
N LYS A 10 5.58 1.46 -18.19
CA LYS A 10 5.50 0.13 -17.56
C LYS A 10 4.07 -0.14 -17.13
N ILE A 11 3.28 -0.80 -17.96
CA ILE A 11 1.84 -1.07 -17.77
C ILE A 11 1.55 -1.70 -16.41
N TYR A 12 2.42 -2.57 -15.90
CA TYR A 12 2.24 -3.17 -14.58
C TYR A 12 2.18 -2.13 -13.45
N ILE A 13 2.77 -0.95 -13.61
CA ILE A 13 2.67 0.14 -12.63
C ILE A 13 1.26 0.72 -12.63
N GLU A 14 0.68 0.94 -13.81
CA GLU A 14 -0.68 1.46 -13.93
C GLU A 14 -1.72 0.46 -13.39
N VAL A 15 -1.52 -0.84 -13.65
CA VAL A 15 -2.37 -1.90 -13.07
C VAL A 15 -2.27 -1.92 -11.54
N ARG A 16 -1.07 -1.81 -10.96
CA ARG A 16 -0.88 -1.72 -9.50
C ARG A 16 -1.59 -0.50 -8.92
N ARG A 17 -1.52 0.66 -9.59
CA ARG A 17 -2.23 1.89 -9.17
C ARG A 17 -3.73 1.69 -9.15
N LEU A 18 -4.29 1.15 -10.25
CA LEU A 18 -5.71 0.87 -10.37
C LEU A 18 -6.16 -0.13 -9.30
N MET A 19 -5.39 -1.19 -9.08
CA MET A 19 -5.70 -2.14 -8.02
C MET A 19 -5.69 -1.46 -6.64
N ALA A 20 -4.67 -0.66 -6.33
CA ALA A 20 -4.57 0.02 -5.05
C ALA A 20 -5.76 0.96 -4.79
N ILE A 21 -6.18 1.76 -5.79
CA ILE A 21 -7.34 2.64 -5.64
C ILE A 21 -8.65 1.84 -5.50
N MET A 22 -8.81 0.76 -6.26
CA MET A 22 -9.99 -0.11 -6.13
C MET A 22 -10.07 -0.74 -4.74
N MET A 23 -8.96 -1.18 -4.17
CA MET A 23 -8.88 -1.68 -2.79
C MET A 23 -9.28 -0.60 -1.78
N VAL A 24 -8.80 0.64 -1.94
CA VAL A 24 -9.19 1.76 -1.06
C VAL A 24 -10.68 2.06 -1.19
N LEU A 25 -11.21 2.18 -2.42
CA LEU A 25 -12.62 2.45 -2.65
C LEU A 25 -13.50 1.35 -2.04
N TYR A 26 -13.15 0.08 -2.27
CA TYR A 26 -13.88 -1.04 -1.67
C TYR A 26 -13.85 -0.99 -0.15
N GLY A 27 -12.69 -0.75 0.46
CA GLY A 27 -12.53 -0.66 1.91
C GLY A 27 -13.39 0.42 2.57
N HIS A 28 -13.79 1.44 1.81
CA HIS A 28 -14.63 2.54 2.29
C HIS A 28 -16.12 2.44 1.87
N THR A 29 -16.52 1.37 1.18
CA THR A 29 -17.94 1.18 0.85
C THR A 29 -18.73 0.64 2.06
N SER A 30 -19.93 1.18 2.29
CA SER A 30 -20.74 0.83 3.46
C SER A 30 -21.46 -0.52 3.31
N VAL A 31 -21.80 -0.95 2.09
CA VAL A 31 -22.67 -2.11 1.85
C VAL A 31 -21.89 -3.42 1.75
N ASN A 32 -20.73 -3.44 1.08
CA ASN A 32 -19.92 -4.64 0.85
C ASN A 32 -18.47 -4.50 1.31
N GLY A 33 -18.12 -3.39 1.94
CA GLY A 33 -16.80 -3.12 2.48
C GLY A 33 -16.67 -3.46 3.96
N LEU A 34 -15.69 -2.86 4.61
CA LEU A 34 -15.33 -3.16 5.99
C LEU A 34 -16.45 -2.84 7.01
N MET A 35 -17.32 -1.89 6.71
CA MET A 35 -18.42 -1.52 7.61
C MET A 35 -19.54 -2.58 7.70
N TYR A 36 -19.57 -3.54 6.77
CA TYR A 36 -20.57 -4.62 6.78
C TYR A 36 -20.40 -5.55 7.98
N PHE A 37 -19.23 -5.62 8.59
CA PHE A 37 -18.93 -6.49 9.72
C PHE A 37 -19.61 -6.08 11.03
N ASN A 38 -20.08 -4.85 11.15
CA ASN A 38 -20.82 -4.37 12.32
C ASN A 38 -22.24 -4.94 12.42
N LEU A 39 -22.68 -5.73 11.44
CA LEU A 39 -24.06 -6.24 11.39
C LEU A 39 -24.28 -7.57 12.12
N GLY A 40 -23.26 -8.17 12.75
CA GLY A 40 -23.40 -9.33 13.64
C GLY A 40 -23.91 -10.64 13.00
N LYS A 41 -24.09 -10.69 11.68
CA LYS A 41 -24.63 -11.88 10.99
C LYS A 41 -23.60 -12.44 9.99
N MET A 42 -23.26 -13.71 10.17
CA MET A 42 -22.41 -14.46 9.24
C MET A 42 -23.23 -14.94 8.04
N ASN A 43 -23.25 -14.16 6.97
CA ASN A 43 -23.87 -14.53 5.69
C ASN A 43 -22.79 -14.71 4.58
N ARG A 44 -23.21 -15.06 3.36
CA ARG A 44 -22.27 -15.25 2.23
C ARG A 44 -21.44 -14.01 1.90
N SER A 45 -22.05 -12.84 1.98
CA SER A 45 -21.36 -11.57 1.73
C SER A 45 -20.33 -11.27 2.81
N SER A 46 -20.62 -11.53 4.08
CA SER A 46 -19.66 -11.41 5.19
C SER A 46 -18.47 -12.35 5.01
N GLN A 47 -18.71 -13.60 4.60
CA GLN A 47 -17.64 -14.57 4.35
C GLN A 47 -16.72 -14.12 3.23
N LEU A 48 -17.27 -13.61 2.12
CA LEU A 48 -16.49 -13.07 1.01
C LEU A 48 -15.69 -11.84 1.45
N ALA A 49 -16.32 -10.94 2.22
CA ALA A 49 -15.65 -9.76 2.72
C ALA A 49 -14.50 -10.11 3.66
N ILE A 50 -14.67 -11.07 4.60
CA ILE A 50 -13.58 -11.57 5.46
C ILE A 50 -12.44 -12.17 4.61
N TRP A 51 -12.78 -12.91 3.55
CA TRP A 51 -11.77 -13.53 2.68
C TRP A 51 -10.94 -12.49 1.90
N ILE A 52 -11.56 -11.40 1.44
CA ILE A 52 -10.89 -10.34 0.68
C ILE A 52 -10.17 -9.34 1.62
N TYR A 53 -10.61 -9.23 2.87
CA TYR A 53 -10.17 -8.17 3.78
C TYR A 53 -8.66 -8.05 3.97
N PRO A 54 -7.86 -9.13 4.11
CA PRO A 54 -6.41 -9.02 4.27
C PRO A 54 -5.74 -8.34 3.06
N VAL A 55 -6.30 -8.53 1.87
CA VAL A 55 -5.84 -7.84 0.65
C VAL A 55 -6.20 -6.35 0.72
N ILE A 56 -7.46 -6.03 1.04
CA ILE A 56 -7.96 -4.66 1.12
C ILE A 56 -7.23 -3.85 2.20
N ALA A 57 -6.98 -4.46 3.36
CA ALA A 57 -6.23 -3.85 4.47
C ALA A 57 -4.80 -3.42 4.10
N GLY A 58 -4.24 -4.02 3.06
CA GLY A 58 -2.91 -3.68 2.53
C GLY A 58 -2.89 -2.59 1.45
N SER A 59 -4.03 -1.98 1.11
CA SER A 59 -4.12 -1.00 0.01
C SER A 59 -3.13 0.15 0.12
N VAL A 60 -3.01 0.76 1.29
CA VAL A 60 -2.09 1.87 1.57
C VAL A 60 -0.63 1.42 1.45
N LYS A 61 -0.31 0.22 1.93
CA LYS A 61 1.03 -0.38 1.82
C LYS A 61 1.41 -0.55 0.34
N LEU A 62 0.47 -0.98 -0.51
CA LEU A 62 0.66 -1.07 -1.95
C LEU A 62 0.95 0.29 -2.59
N PHE A 63 0.25 1.37 -2.19
CA PHE A 63 0.54 2.73 -2.62
C PHE A 63 1.96 3.17 -2.26
N PHE A 64 2.42 2.89 -1.04
CA PHE A 64 3.78 3.20 -0.64
C PHE A 64 4.82 2.42 -1.43
N MET A 65 4.59 1.14 -1.74
CA MET A 65 5.47 0.35 -2.60
C MET A 65 5.58 0.94 -4.02
N ILE A 66 4.45 1.34 -4.62
CA ILE A 66 4.42 1.98 -5.95
C ILE A 66 5.19 3.31 -5.90
N SER A 67 4.96 4.12 -4.87
CA SER A 67 5.64 5.40 -4.67
C SER A 67 7.14 5.20 -4.53
N GLY A 68 7.57 4.22 -3.76
CA GLY A 68 8.99 3.86 -3.62
C GLY A 68 9.64 3.46 -4.95
N ALA A 69 8.99 2.59 -5.72
CA ALA A 69 9.48 2.16 -7.03
C ALA A 69 9.63 3.32 -8.02
N LEU A 70 8.79 4.35 -7.93
CA LEU A 70 8.79 5.49 -8.84
C LEU A 70 9.69 6.64 -8.39
N LEU A 71 9.75 6.89 -7.07
CA LEU A 71 10.37 8.09 -6.53
C LEU A 71 11.78 7.85 -6.02
N LEU A 72 12.09 6.68 -5.44
CA LEU A 72 13.41 6.43 -4.86
C LEU A 72 14.53 6.31 -5.91
N ARG A 73 14.19 6.02 -7.16
CA ARG A 73 15.17 6.02 -8.27
C ARG A 73 15.69 7.42 -8.62
N LYS A 74 14.95 8.47 -8.24
CA LYS A 74 15.24 9.85 -8.64
C LYS A 74 16.15 10.46 -7.59
N GLN A 75 17.30 10.96 -8.00
CA GLN A 75 18.18 11.74 -7.12
C GLN A 75 17.79 13.21 -7.20
N GLU A 76 16.72 13.59 -6.48
CA GLU A 76 16.19 14.95 -6.49
C GLU A 76 16.80 15.78 -5.35
N SER A 77 16.98 17.10 -5.59
CA SER A 77 17.38 18.01 -4.53
C SER A 77 16.22 18.21 -3.53
N ILE A 78 16.56 18.50 -2.27
CA ILE A 78 15.59 18.78 -1.21
C ILE A 78 14.59 19.85 -1.65
N ASN A 79 15.09 20.94 -2.26
CA ASN A 79 14.27 22.04 -2.75
C ASN A 79 13.26 21.59 -3.83
N THR A 80 13.68 20.69 -4.73
CA THR A 80 12.79 20.09 -5.75
C THR A 80 11.70 19.25 -5.10
N VAL A 81 12.04 18.42 -4.14
CA VAL A 81 11.06 17.59 -3.41
C VAL A 81 10.07 18.47 -2.65
N LEU A 82 10.54 19.47 -1.91
CA LEU A 82 9.68 20.34 -1.14
C LEU A 82 8.74 21.18 -2.03
N LYS A 83 9.26 21.83 -3.06
CA LYS A 83 8.45 22.74 -3.90
C LYS A 83 7.53 21.99 -4.88
N LYS A 84 8.03 20.92 -5.54
CA LYS A 84 7.28 20.26 -6.61
C LYS A 84 6.40 19.09 -6.13
N ARG A 85 6.76 18.47 -4.99
CA ARG A 85 6.03 17.28 -4.50
C ARG A 85 5.28 17.58 -3.22
N PHE A 86 6.00 17.94 -2.16
CA PHE A 86 5.42 18.18 -0.85
C PHE A 86 4.38 19.31 -0.88
N LEU A 87 4.75 20.50 -1.36
CA LEU A 87 3.85 21.64 -1.39
C LEU A 87 2.60 21.37 -2.23
N ARG A 88 2.76 20.74 -3.40
CA ARG A 88 1.61 20.36 -4.25
C ARG A 88 0.67 19.42 -3.52
N PHE A 89 1.20 18.38 -2.88
CA PHE A 89 0.38 17.40 -2.17
C PHE A 89 -0.23 17.99 -0.88
N PHE A 90 0.51 18.87 -0.20
CA PHE A 90 0.01 19.61 0.96
C PHE A 90 -1.19 20.49 0.60
N ILE A 91 -1.12 21.23 -0.53
CA ILE A 91 -2.26 22.04 -1.01
C ILE A 91 -3.48 21.14 -1.25
N VAL A 92 -3.31 20.01 -1.93
CA VAL A 92 -4.40 19.06 -2.16
C VAL A 92 -4.99 18.56 -0.83
N THR A 93 -4.14 18.23 0.14
CA THR A 93 -4.57 17.82 1.49
C THR A 93 -5.35 18.93 2.19
N ALA A 94 -4.83 20.15 2.18
CA ALA A 94 -5.49 21.30 2.80
C ALA A 94 -6.85 21.59 2.17
N VAL A 95 -6.95 21.57 0.83
CA VAL A 95 -8.22 21.74 0.10
C VAL A 95 -9.21 20.63 0.44
N THR A 96 -8.75 19.38 0.47
CA THR A 96 -9.61 18.23 0.82
C THR A 96 -10.15 18.37 2.26
N VAL A 97 -9.29 18.72 3.21
CA VAL A 97 -9.71 18.95 4.60
C VAL A 97 -10.71 20.13 4.67
N LEU A 98 -10.50 21.22 3.90
CA LEU A 98 -11.40 22.35 3.86
C LEU A 98 -12.80 21.96 3.34
N ILE A 99 -12.87 21.19 2.26
CA ILE A 99 -14.14 20.73 1.68
C ILE A 99 -14.94 19.94 2.74
N TYR A 100 -14.30 19.00 3.43
CA TYR A 100 -14.97 18.21 4.47
C TYR A 100 -15.28 19.02 5.73
N TYR A 101 -14.43 19.98 6.10
CA TYR A 101 -14.66 20.88 7.21
C TYR A 101 -15.93 21.71 7.01
N VAL A 102 -16.12 22.25 5.81
CA VAL A 102 -17.34 22.99 5.46
C VAL A 102 -18.56 22.07 5.37
N ARG A 103 -18.39 20.88 4.78
CA ARG A 103 -19.48 19.91 4.61
C ARG A 103 -20.05 19.42 5.93
N GLU A 104 -19.20 19.15 6.92
CA GLU A 104 -19.63 18.63 8.23
C GLU A 104 -20.24 19.72 9.14
N GLY A 105 -20.28 20.98 8.66
CA GLY A 105 -20.95 22.08 9.40
C GLY A 105 -20.29 22.43 10.73
N ILE A 106 -19.02 22.07 10.91
CA ILE A 106 -18.23 22.45 12.08
C ILE A 106 -18.09 23.98 12.09
N ASP A 107 -18.18 24.60 13.27
CA ASP A 107 -18.08 26.06 13.44
C ASP A 107 -17.07 26.69 12.48
N ILE A 108 -17.57 27.34 11.42
CA ILE A 108 -16.76 27.82 10.31
C ILE A 108 -15.97 29.05 10.77
N SER A 109 -14.75 28.77 11.24
CA SER A 109 -13.79 29.80 11.61
C SER A 109 -12.41 29.49 11.02
N VAL A 110 -11.65 30.52 10.74
CA VAL A 110 -10.27 30.37 10.23
C VAL A 110 -9.41 29.56 11.22
N THR A 111 -9.52 29.90 12.51
CA THR A 111 -8.78 29.19 13.58
C THR A 111 -9.22 27.73 13.70
N GLY A 112 -10.54 27.47 13.61
CA GLY A 112 -11.09 26.11 13.63
C GLY A 112 -10.58 25.25 12.48
N TYR A 113 -10.53 25.82 11.27
CA TYR A 113 -9.97 25.12 10.11
C TYR A 113 -8.49 24.76 10.31
N PHE A 114 -7.63 25.71 10.70
CA PHE A 114 -6.21 25.39 10.93
C PHE A 114 -6.00 24.40 12.07
N ASN A 115 -6.79 24.46 13.13
CA ASN A 115 -6.75 23.48 14.20
C ASN A 115 -7.13 22.06 13.69
N THR A 116 -8.17 21.97 12.85
CA THR A 116 -8.60 20.71 12.22
C THR A 116 -7.53 20.17 11.29
N LEU A 117 -6.95 21.02 10.44
CA LEU A 117 -5.84 20.66 9.57
C LEU A 117 -4.63 20.15 10.37
N TYR A 118 -4.28 20.82 11.47
CA TYR A 118 -3.19 20.40 12.36
C TYR A 118 -3.46 19.07 13.05
N LYS A 119 -4.70 18.78 13.45
CA LYS A 119 -5.10 17.54 14.14
C LYS A 119 -5.25 16.33 13.24
N GLY A 120 -5.00 16.43 11.95
CA GLY A 120 -5.07 15.30 11.03
C GLY A 120 -6.32 15.26 10.14
N GLY A 121 -7.07 16.36 10.07
CA GLY A 121 -8.24 16.51 9.22
C GLY A 121 -9.56 16.11 9.90
N VAL A 122 -10.64 16.07 9.13
CA VAL A 122 -12.01 15.84 9.61
C VAL A 122 -12.36 14.36 9.68
N LEU A 123 -11.95 13.61 8.63
CA LEU A 123 -12.30 12.18 8.48
C LEU A 123 -11.15 11.29 8.95
N PRO A 124 -11.44 10.14 9.56
CA PRO A 124 -10.42 9.15 9.90
C PRO A 124 -9.51 8.79 8.72
N GLN A 125 -10.05 8.76 7.49
CA GLN A 125 -9.30 8.40 6.28
C GLN A 125 -8.21 9.42 5.90
N HIS A 126 -8.25 10.64 6.42
CA HIS A 126 -7.25 11.66 6.16
C HIS A 126 -5.86 11.28 6.67
N TRP A 127 -5.74 10.32 7.62
CA TRP A 127 -4.46 9.84 8.12
C TRP A 127 -3.47 9.44 7.01
N PHE A 128 -3.99 8.87 5.90
CA PHE A 128 -3.15 8.49 4.75
C PHE A 128 -2.48 9.70 4.10
N LEU A 129 -3.20 10.83 3.97
CA LEU A 129 -2.66 12.04 3.37
C LEU A 129 -1.47 12.57 4.19
N TYR A 130 -1.59 12.56 5.51
CA TYR A 130 -0.51 12.97 6.43
C TYR A 130 0.67 12.00 6.41
N SER A 131 0.40 10.70 6.39
CA SER A 131 1.44 9.67 6.24
C SER A 131 2.20 9.84 4.91
N TYR A 132 1.50 10.18 3.83
CA TYR A 132 2.14 10.42 2.55
C TYR A 132 2.95 11.72 2.53
N LEU A 133 2.49 12.78 3.18
CA LEU A 133 3.28 14.00 3.41
C LEU A 133 4.57 13.70 4.19
N SER A 134 4.47 12.89 5.23
CA SER A 134 5.63 12.46 6.02
C SER A 134 6.62 11.66 5.17
N PHE A 135 6.13 10.75 4.31
CA PHE A 135 6.97 10.05 3.33
C PHE A 135 7.68 11.04 2.37
N LEU A 136 6.99 12.06 1.87
CA LEU A 136 7.59 13.05 0.99
C LEU A 136 8.67 13.88 1.69
N LEU A 137 8.52 14.17 2.99
CA LEU A 137 9.58 14.83 3.77
C LEU A 137 10.81 13.92 3.94
N LEU A 138 10.61 12.63 4.13
CA LEU A 138 11.69 11.64 4.24
C LEU A 138 12.30 11.28 2.88
N LEU A 139 11.64 11.56 1.78
CA LEU A 139 12.02 11.14 0.44
C LEU A 139 13.50 11.45 0.08
N PRO A 140 14.06 12.65 0.35
CA PRO A 140 15.45 12.93 0.01
C PRO A 140 16.45 12.03 0.76
N PHE A 141 16.14 11.65 2.02
CA PHE A 141 16.96 10.74 2.80
C PHE A 141 16.88 9.32 2.23
N LEU A 142 15.67 8.84 1.97
CA LEU A 142 15.44 7.51 1.40
C LEU A 142 16.08 7.36 0.02
N GLN A 143 16.06 8.40 -0.81
CA GLN A 143 16.74 8.42 -2.11
C GLN A 143 18.27 8.25 -1.96
N ARG A 144 18.89 8.92 -0.97
CA ARG A 144 20.31 8.79 -0.67
C ARG A 144 20.64 7.41 -0.10
N MET A 145 19.79 6.91 0.79
CA MET A 145 19.95 5.60 1.39
C MET A 145 19.93 4.49 0.35
N VAL A 146 18.95 4.45 -0.57
CA VAL A 146 18.91 3.41 -1.61
C VAL A 146 20.05 3.52 -2.63
N ALA A 147 20.60 4.73 -2.84
CA ALA A 147 21.77 4.92 -3.69
C ALA A 147 23.06 4.37 -3.04
N ALA A 148 23.16 4.39 -1.72
CA ALA A 148 24.29 3.86 -0.97
C ALA A 148 24.21 2.34 -0.75
N ILE A 149 23.00 1.75 -0.71
CA ILE A 149 22.82 0.31 -0.50
C ILE A 149 23.02 -0.44 -1.82
N SER A 150 24.17 -1.12 -1.95
CA SER A 150 24.48 -2.00 -3.09
C SER A 150 24.02 -3.44 -2.85
N GLU A 151 23.99 -3.90 -1.62
CA GLU A 151 23.76 -5.28 -1.23
C GLU A 151 22.28 -5.64 -1.16
N ASN A 152 21.90 -6.70 -1.88
CA ASN A 152 20.54 -7.23 -1.82
C ASN A 152 20.21 -7.87 -0.45
N SER A 153 21.20 -8.37 0.26
CA SER A 153 21.08 -8.97 1.59
C SER A 153 20.41 -8.07 2.61
N LEU A 154 20.71 -6.75 2.58
CA LEU A 154 20.09 -5.79 3.48
C LEU A 154 18.58 -5.63 3.25
N TYR A 155 18.12 -5.70 2.00
CA TYR A 155 16.69 -5.66 1.69
C TYR A 155 15.97 -6.94 2.12
N TRP A 156 16.59 -8.11 1.92
CA TRP A 156 16.05 -9.39 2.38
C TRP A 156 16.00 -9.44 3.90
N TYR A 157 17.03 -8.95 4.58
CA TYR A 157 17.05 -8.84 6.04
C TYR A 157 15.92 -7.94 6.55
N LEU A 158 15.74 -6.77 5.96
CA LEU A 158 14.65 -5.85 6.31
C LEU A 158 13.26 -6.48 6.09
N TRP A 159 13.08 -7.22 5.00
CA TRP A 159 11.82 -7.94 4.75
C TRP A 159 11.62 -9.09 5.75
N GLY A 160 12.65 -9.83 6.08
CA GLY A 160 12.61 -10.86 7.12
C GLY A 160 12.23 -10.29 8.49
N LEU A 161 12.77 -9.14 8.86
CA LEU A 161 12.36 -8.42 10.08
C LEU A 161 10.87 -8.02 10.02
N ALA A 162 10.38 -7.51 8.91
CA ALA A 162 8.97 -7.15 8.78
C ALA A 162 8.05 -8.36 8.96
N ILE A 163 8.39 -9.51 8.37
CA ILE A 163 7.65 -10.77 8.58
C ILE A 163 7.71 -11.19 10.06
N LEU A 164 8.87 -11.09 10.69
CA LEU A 164 9.03 -11.41 12.12
C LEU A 164 8.14 -10.51 12.99
N PHE A 165 8.10 -9.19 12.72
CA PHE A 165 7.35 -8.24 13.53
C PHE A 165 5.84 -8.25 13.21
N GLU A 166 5.44 -8.35 11.95
CA GLU A 166 4.02 -8.34 11.56
C GLU A 166 3.35 -9.70 11.76
N LEU A 167 4.08 -10.82 11.74
CA LEU A 167 3.54 -12.17 11.86
C LEU A 167 4.13 -12.95 13.04
N GLY A 168 5.45 -13.03 13.15
CA GLY A 168 6.12 -13.90 14.11
C GLY A 168 5.81 -13.56 15.56
N PHE A 169 5.98 -12.29 15.97
CA PHE A 169 5.65 -11.86 17.33
C PHE A 169 4.16 -11.93 17.65
N PRO A 170 3.23 -11.48 16.78
CA PRO A 170 1.81 -11.70 17.01
C PRO A 170 1.42 -13.18 17.16
N LEU A 171 2.00 -14.08 16.34
CA LEU A 171 1.77 -15.53 16.50
C LEU A 171 2.32 -16.05 17.83
N LEU A 172 3.50 -15.61 18.23
CA LEU A 172 4.07 -15.99 19.53
C LEU A 172 3.16 -15.52 20.68
N GLN A 173 2.65 -14.29 20.61
CA GLN A 173 1.69 -13.78 21.60
C GLN A 173 0.41 -14.62 21.63
N LEU A 174 -0.11 -15.03 20.47
CA LEU A 174 -1.30 -15.88 20.40
C LEU A 174 -1.07 -17.24 21.06
N ILE A 175 0.12 -17.85 20.89
CA ILE A 175 0.45 -19.16 21.44
C ILE A 175 0.77 -19.09 22.94
N THR A 176 1.50 -18.07 23.38
CA THR A 176 2.02 -17.98 24.76
C THR A 176 1.14 -17.16 25.68
N GLY A 177 0.25 -16.31 25.15
CA GLY A 177 -0.52 -15.35 25.92
C GLY A 177 0.31 -14.18 26.49
N PHE A 178 1.62 -14.13 26.24
CA PHE A 178 2.46 -13.01 26.67
C PHE A 178 2.26 -11.80 25.76
N ASN A 179 2.06 -10.62 26.37
CA ASN A 179 2.03 -9.38 25.59
C ASN A 179 3.36 -9.19 24.88
N SER A 180 3.31 -8.96 23.58
CA SER A 180 4.50 -8.64 22.82
C SER A 180 5.12 -7.36 23.36
N VAL A 181 6.42 -7.38 23.57
CA VAL A 181 7.18 -6.15 23.80
C VAL A 181 7.01 -5.30 22.55
N GLY A 182 6.54 -4.07 22.72
CA GLY A 182 6.37 -3.13 21.62
C GLY A 182 7.71 -2.67 21.04
N LEU A 183 8.46 -3.60 20.45
CA LEU A 183 9.60 -3.27 19.60
C LEU A 183 9.08 -2.67 18.29
N ILE A 184 8.58 -1.45 18.38
CA ILE A 184 8.31 -0.67 17.18
C ILE A 184 9.64 -0.19 16.65
N THR A 185 10.11 -0.81 15.59
CA THR A 185 11.26 -0.29 14.88
C THR A 185 10.77 0.76 13.88
N PRO A 186 11.21 2.02 13.98
CA PRO A 186 10.82 3.08 13.04
C PRO A 186 11.08 2.72 11.57
N LEU A 187 12.04 1.84 11.32
CA LEU A 187 12.37 1.35 9.97
C LEU A 187 11.29 0.44 9.38
N LEU A 188 10.43 -0.15 10.20
CA LEU A 188 9.33 -1.02 9.75
C LEU A 188 8.01 -0.26 9.60
N GLU A 189 7.99 1.02 9.96
CA GLU A 189 6.85 1.89 9.68
C GLU A 189 6.53 1.90 8.18
N GLN A 190 5.24 1.89 7.86
CA GLN A 190 4.78 1.76 6.48
C GLN A 190 5.34 2.82 5.52
N ILE A 191 5.67 4.02 6.03
CA ILE A 191 6.21 5.13 5.25
C ILE A 191 7.69 4.96 4.88
N VAL A 192 8.41 4.03 5.52
CA VAL A 192 9.82 3.71 5.24
C VAL A 192 9.96 2.34 4.61
N PHE A 193 9.45 1.30 5.26
CA PHE A 193 9.64 -0.08 4.85
C PHE A 193 9.03 -0.38 3.47
N TYR A 194 7.75 -0.06 3.26
CA TYR A 194 7.08 -0.41 2.00
C TYR A 194 7.62 0.34 0.78
N PRO A 195 7.98 1.64 0.85
CA PRO A 195 8.70 2.29 -0.25
C PRO A 195 10.03 1.63 -0.60
N LEU A 196 10.83 1.26 0.41
CA LEU A 196 12.10 0.56 0.21
C LEU A 196 11.90 -0.81 -0.42
N LEU A 197 10.94 -1.58 0.09
CA LEU A 197 10.60 -2.88 -0.47
C LEU A 197 10.10 -2.77 -1.91
N GLY A 198 9.21 -1.81 -2.19
CA GLY A 198 8.72 -1.56 -3.55
C GLY A 198 9.84 -1.18 -4.53
N TYR A 199 10.78 -0.33 -4.10
CA TYR A 199 11.98 -0.02 -4.86
C TYR A 199 12.82 -1.27 -5.14
N PHE A 200 13.13 -2.06 -4.12
CA PHE A 200 13.91 -3.28 -4.24
C PHE A 200 13.27 -4.29 -5.18
N LEU A 201 11.99 -4.60 -4.97
CA LEU A 201 11.26 -5.57 -5.80
C LEU A 201 11.20 -5.13 -7.27
N ASP A 202 11.00 -3.84 -7.54
CA ASP A 202 10.88 -3.33 -8.92
C ASP A 202 12.24 -3.16 -9.62
N THR A 203 13.33 -2.89 -8.87
CA THR A 203 14.65 -2.64 -9.47
C THR A 203 15.56 -3.86 -9.53
N ARG A 204 15.40 -4.79 -8.60
CA ARG A 204 16.30 -5.95 -8.44
C ARG A 204 15.60 -7.27 -8.70
N VAL A 205 14.47 -7.53 -8.00
CA VAL A 205 13.80 -8.83 -8.03
C VAL A 205 13.05 -9.04 -9.34
N LEU A 206 12.22 -8.08 -9.75
CA LEU A 206 11.40 -8.20 -10.96
C LEU A 206 12.26 -8.40 -12.23
N PRO A 207 13.35 -7.64 -12.47
CA PRO A 207 14.22 -7.89 -13.61
C PRO A 207 14.91 -9.25 -13.61
N ALA A 208 15.29 -9.76 -12.42
CA ALA A 208 15.94 -11.06 -12.26
C ALA A 208 14.98 -12.25 -12.48
N CYS A 209 13.67 -11.99 -12.34
CA CYS A 209 12.64 -13.03 -12.39
C CYS A 209 11.73 -12.97 -13.64
N LYS A 210 11.84 -11.93 -14.47
CA LYS A 210 10.91 -11.66 -15.59
C LYS A 210 10.78 -12.80 -16.59
N ASP A 211 11.83 -13.59 -16.81
CA ASP A 211 11.87 -14.66 -17.80
C ASP A 211 11.35 -16.00 -17.25
N LYS A 212 11.09 -16.08 -15.94
CA LYS A 212 10.63 -17.29 -15.27
C LYS A 212 9.09 -17.38 -15.32
N ARG A 213 8.54 -17.95 -16.38
CA ARG A 213 7.08 -18.00 -16.65
C ARG A 213 6.25 -18.72 -15.59
N TYR A 214 6.83 -19.62 -14.81
CA TYR A 214 6.13 -20.33 -13.74
C TYR A 214 5.91 -19.48 -12.46
N LEU A 215 6.75 -18.45 -12.24
CA LEU A 215 6.71 -17.67 -11.01
C LEU A 215 5.38 -16.95 -10.74
N PRO A 216 4.68 -16.35 -11.73
CA PRO A 216 3.36 -15.76 -11.44
C PRO A 216 2.38 -16.78 -10.86
N VAL A 217 2.39 -18.01 -11.36
CA VAL A 217 1.51 -19.10 -10.87
C VAL A 217 1.89 -19.48 -9.44
N VAL A 218 3.18 -19.69 -9.18
CA VAL A 218 3.67 -20.03 -7.84
C VAL A 218 3.37 -18.95 -6.81
N ILE A 219 3.66 -17.69 -7.15
CA ILE A 219 3.38 -16.54 -6.26
C ILE A 219 1.88 -16.38 -6.06
N GLY A 220 1.08 -16.51 -7.12
CA GLY A 220 -0.38 -16.46 -7.03
C GLY A 220 -0.95 -17.53 -6.11
N ALA A 221 -0.49 -18.78 -6.24
CA ALA A 221 -0.87 -19.87 -5.35
C ALA A 221 -0.45 -19.62 -3.90
N ALA A 222 0.77 -19.12 -3.67
CA ALA A 222 1.26 -18.78 -2.34
C ALA A 222 0.44 -17.65 -1.69
N VAL A 223 0.14 -16.58 -2.43
CA VAL A 223 -0.72 -15.49 -1.95
C VAL A 223 -2.12 -16.02 -1.62
N LEU A 224 -2.72 -16.82 -2.51
CA LEU A 224 -4.04 -17.42 -2.28
C LEU A 224 -4.04 -18.30 -1.02
N LEU A 225 -3.01 -19.10 -0.81
CA LEU A 225 -2.86 -19.93 0.39
C LEU A 225 -2.83 -19.07 1.66
N VAL A 226 -1.99 -18.04 1.67
CA VAL A 226 -1.84 -17.13 2.83
C VAL A 226 -3.15 -16.37 3.11
N VAL A 227 -3.83 -15.86 2.08
CA VAL A 227 -5.14 -15.22 2.21
C VAL A 227 -6.18 -16.19 2.76
N THR A 228 -6.15 -17.45 2.32
CA THR A 228 -7.07 -18.49 2.81
C THR A 228 -6.80 -18.85 4.28
N VAL A 229 -5.54 -18.95 4.69
CA VAL A 229 -5.16 -19.16 6.11
C VAL A 229 -5.66 -17.99 6.95
N ASN A 230 -5.41 -16.75 6.51
CA ASN A 230 -5.90 -15.56 7.20
C ASN A 230 -7.42 -15.55 7.31
N TYR A 231 -8.14 -15.95 6.24
CA TYR A 231 -9.60 -16.07 6.28
C TYR A 231 -10.10 -16.97 7.41
N PHE A 232 -9.51 -18.16 7.59
CA PHE A 232 -9.92 -19.06 8.65
C PHE A 232 -9.66 -18.49 10.04
N MET A 233 -8.54 -17.79 10.23
CA MET A 233 -8.21 -17.11 11.48
C MET A 233 -9.19 -15.95 11.77
N ASP A 234 -9.44 -15.06 10.81
CA ASP A 234 -10.34 -13.94 10.96
C ASP A 234 -11.81 -14.38 11.08
N ARG A 235 -12.21 -15.44 10.37
CA ARG A 235 -13.54 -16.04 10.52
C ARG A 235 -13.74 -16.55 11.94
N HIS A 236 -12.75 -17.23 12.52
CA HIS A 236 -12.81 -17.68 13.91
C HIS A 236 -12.90 -16.51 14.87
N SER A 237 -12.02 -15.51 14.73
CA SER A 237 -12.04 -14.31 15.56
C SER A 237 -13.36 -13.55 15.44
N PHE A 238 -13.92 -13.43 14.24
CA PHE A 238 -15.20 -12.77 14.02
C PHE A 238 -16.36 -13.50 14.69
N THR A 239 -16.39 -14.83 14.65
CA THR A 239 -17.46 -15.61 15.32
C THR A 239 -17.39 -15.56 16.83
N VAL A 240 -16.16 -15.43 17.40
CA VAL A 240 -15.97 -15.40 18.86
C VAL A 240 -16.05 -13.99 19.43
N ASN A 241 -15.41 -13.02 18.76
CA ASN A 241 -15.17 -11.68 19.30
C ASN A 241 -15.91 -10.57 18.53
N GLY A 242 -16.56 -10.89 17.39
CA GLY A 242 -17.18 -9.89 16.51
C GLY A 242 -16.19 -9.00 15.74
N THR A 243 -14.89 -9.33 15.77
CA THR A 243 -13.81 -8.52 15.16
C THR A 243 -12.88 -9.36 14.30
N MET A 244 -12.27 -8.76 13.30
CA MET A 244 -11.19 -9.36 12.52
C MET A 244 -9.84 -8.91 13.11
N ALA A 245 -9.25 -9.78 13.92
CA ALA A 245 -8.04 -9.47 14.67
C ALA A 245 -6.74 -9.66 13.86
N TYR A 246 -6.78 -10.45 12.79
CA TYR A 246 -5.58 -10.98 12.12
C TYR A 246 -5.32 -10.40 10.72
N ALA A 247 -6.20 -9.55 10.22
CA ALA A 247 -6.17 -9.08 8.83
C ALA A 247 -4.87 -8.37 8.42
N TYR A 248 -4.16 -7.77 9.36
CA TYR A 248 -2.91 -7.06 9.09
C TYR A 248 -1.65 -7.92 9.24
N TRP A 249 -1.74 -9.09 9.91
CA TRP A 249 -0.58 -9.91 10.27
C TRP A 249 0.19 -10.46 9.06
N PHE A 250 -0.51 -10.72 7.97
CA PHE A 250 0.09 -11.32 6.78
C PHE A 250 0.44 -10.29 5.69
N ASN A 251 0.27 -9.00 5.97
CA ASN A 251 0.47 -7.96 4.95
C ASN A 251 1.91 -7.87 4.44
N ALA A 252 2.91 -8.18 5.28
CA ALA A 252 4.31 -8.25 4.86
C ALA A 252 4.59 -9.39 3.85
N ILE A 253 3.64 -10.30 3.64
CA ILE A 253 3.72 -11.39 2.66
C ILE A 253 2.74 -11.15 1.51
N ILE A 254 1.47 -10.88 1.83
CA ILE A 254 0.39 -10.73 0.83
C ILE A 254 0.69 -9.58 -0.13
N ILE A 255 1.03 -8.41 0.38
CA ILE A 255 1.16 -7.20 -0.45
C ILE A 255 2.38 -7.25 -1.36
N PRO A 256 3.60 -7.63 -0.89
CA PRO A 256 4.72 -7.86 -1.78
C PRO A 256 4.48 -9.00 -2.78
N GLY A 257 3.75 -10.05 -2.39
CA GLY A 257 3.34 -11.13 -3.28
C GLY A 257 2.45 -10.62 -4.42
N ILE A 258 1.41 -9.85 -4.11
CA ILE A 258 0.54 -9.21 -5.11
C ILE A 258 1.34 -8.24 -6.00
N TYR A 259 2.24 -7.46 -5.40
CA TYR A 259 3.10 -6.54 -6.12
C TYR A 259 3.95 -7.26 -7.17
N LEU A 260 4.59 -8.37 -6.80
CA LEU A 260 5.38 -9.20 -7.72
C LEU A 260 4.50 -9.93 -8.74
N LEU A 261 3.37 -10.48 -8.32
CA LEU A 261 2.43 -11.19 -9.19
C LEU A 261 2.00 -10.30 -10.36
N ILE A 262 1.53 -9.09 -10.08
CA ILE A 262 1.16 -8.12 -11.12
C ILE A 262 2.37 -7.77 -11.99
N GLY A 263 3.52 -7.49 -11.37
CA GLY A 263 4.74 -7.13 -12.09
C GLY A 263 5.17 -8.21 -13.07
N LEU A 264 5.27 -9.46 -12.63
CA LEU A 264 5.69 -10.59 -13.46
C LEU A 264 4.66 -10.91 -14.55
N THR A 265 3.37 -10.94 -14.20
CA THR A 265 2.30 -11.21 -15.16
C THR A 265 2.31 -10.21 -16.31
N PHE A 266 2.31 -8.92 -15.99
CA PHE A 266 2.22 -7.86 -17.01
C PHE A 266 3.55 -7.53 -17.71
N THR A 267 4.67 -8.09 -17.26
CA THR A 267 5.93 -8.10 -18.04
C THR A 267 6.00 -9.24 -19.04
N GLN A 268 5.26 -10.32 -18.81
CA GLN A 268 5.27 -11.53 -19.65
C GLN A 268 4.14 -11.57 -20.67
N ILE A 269 3.08 -10.81 -20.46
CA ILE A 269 1.91 -10.76 -21.37
C ILE A 269 2.05 -9.57 -22.32
N HIS A 270 1.78 -9.81 -23.59
CA HIS A 270 1.63 -8.76 -24.60
C HIS A 270 0.15 -8.31 -24.63
N LEU A 271 -0.11 -7.11 -24.17
CA LEU A 271 -1.43 -6.49 -24.24
C LEU A 271 -1.58 -5.69 -25.54
N ASN A 272 -2.81 -5.64 -26.05
CA ASN A 272 -3.20 -4.79 -27.18
C ASN A 272 -3.01 -3.30 -26.81
N ASP A 273 -2.59 -2.48 -27.78
CA ASP A 273 -2.33 -1.04 -27.58
C ASP A 273 -3.55 -0.28 -27.07
N ARG A 274 -4.77 -0.68 -27.43
CA ARG A 274 -6.01 -0.10 -26.89
C ARG A 274 -6.13 -0.32 -25.38
N ILE A 275 -5.87 -1.55 -24.91
CA ILE A 275 -5.90 -1.89 -23.47
C ILE A 275 -4.80 -1.10 -22.74
N CYS A 276 -3.60 -1.03 -23.30
CA CYS A 276 -2.50 -0.25 -22.75
C CYS A 276 -2.86 1.24 -22.60
N SER A 277 -3.52 1.82 -23.61
CA SER A 277 -3.98 3.22 -23.56
C SER A 277 -5.03 3.45 -22.50
N ILE A 278 -6.02 2.57 -22.38
CA ILE A 278 -7.07 2.65 -21.35
C ILE A 278 -6.44 2.56 -19.93
N LEU A 279 -5.60 1.55 -19.69
CA LEU A 279 -4.93 1.37 -18.39
C LEU A 279 -4.05 2.58 -18.04
N THR A 280 -3.36 3.14 -19.03
CA THR A 280 -2.54 4.35 -18.84
C THR A 280 -3.39 5.58 -18.53
N PHE A 281 -4.50 5.76 -19.23
CA PHE A 281 -5.43 6.87 -18.98
C PHE A 281 -6.01 6.79 -17.56
N LEU A 282 -6.55 5.63 -17.18
CA LEU A 282 -7.10 5.41 -15.85
C LEU A 282 -6.04 5.54 -14.75
N GLY A 283 -4.85 4.94 -14.95
CA GLY A 283 -3.77 4.99 -13.97
C GLY A 283 -3.19 6.40 -13.76
N ASN A 284 -3.21 7.27 -14.78
CA ASN A 284 -2.83 8.67 -14.64
C ASN A 284 -3.80 9.43 -13.73
N GLY A 285 -5.09 9.11 -13.77
CA GLY A 285 -6.09 9.75 -12.91
C GLY A 285 -5.92 9.41 -11.42
N VAL A 286 -5.22 8.35 -11.07
CA VAL A 286 -5.00 7.94 -9.66
C VAL A 286 -3.99 8.83 -8.93
N PHE A 287 -3.01 9.41 -9.64
CA PHE A 287 -1.92 10.21 -9.06
C PHE A 287 -1.65 11.50 -9.84
N GLY A 288 -2.60 11.95 -10.64
CA GLY A 288 -2.51 13.11 -11.54
C GLY A 288 -2.35 14.46 -10.89
#